data_c83d758466e2168a09de93936004d738
#
_entry.id   c83d758466e2168a09de93936004d738
#
_cell.length_a   1.000
_cell.length_b   1.000
_cell.length_c   1.000
_cell.angle_alpha   90.00
_cell.angle_beta   90.00
_cell.angle_gamma   90.00
#
_symmetry.space_group_name_H-M   'P 1'
#
loop_
_entity.id
_entity.type
_entity.pdbx_description
1 polymer ?
#
loop_
_entity_poly.entity_id
_entity_poly.type
_entity_poly.pdbx_seq_one_letter_code
_entity_poly.pdbx_strand_id
1 'polypeptide(L)' 'GLRTGRAHANLLDPVQVMVYGSRMPLNQVATVSVPEPRMISVQVWDRSNVSAVDKAIREANLGLNPITDGQVLRLPIPA' A
#
# COMPACT_ATOMS: atom_id res chain seq x y z
N GLY A 1 9.34 -18.55 -1.79
CA GLY A 1 8.03 -19.06 -1.76
C GLY A 1 7.44 -19.23 -3.13
N LEU A 2 6.44 -20.03 -3.21
CA LEU A 2 5.77 -20.30 -4.47
C LEU A 2 4.91 -19.12 -4.86
N ARG A 3 4.90 -18.82 -6.14
CA ARG A 3 4.11 -17.73 -6.69
C ARG A 3 2.91 -18.29 -7.39
N THR A 4 1.77 -17.72 -7.12
CA THR A 4 0.53 -18.18 -7.71
C THR A 4 -0.14 -17.11 -8.54
N GLY A 5 0.53 -16.01 -8.79
CA GLY A 5 -0.03 -14.91 -9.54
C GLY A 5 -1.00 -14.07 -8.75
N ARG A 6 -1.03 -14.25 -7.45
CA ARG A 6 -1.90 -13.47 -6.57
C ARG A 6 -1.15 -12.29 -5.96
N ALA A 7 -1.90 -11.26 -5.63
CA ALA A 7 -1.35 -10.18 -4.83
C ALA A 7 -1.15 -10.68 -3.39
N HIS A 8 -0.12 -10.13 -2.75
CA HIS A 8 0.16 -10.46 -1.36
C HIS A 8 0.40 -9.17 -0.59
N ALA A 9 0.02 -9.18 0.69
CA ALA A 9 0.25 -8.02 1.51
C ALA A 9 1.74 -7.68 1.59
N ASN A 10 2.60 -8.68 1.61
CA ASN A 10 4.04 -8.42 1.69
C ASN A 10 4.65 -7.89 0.39
N LEU A 11 3.85 -7.73 -0.65
CA LEU A 11 4.30 -6.98 -1.81
C LEU A 11 4.68 -5.56 -1.43
N LEU A 12 4.05 -5.04 -0.40
CA LEU A 12 4.30 -3.69 0.10
C LEU A 12 5.27 -3.64 1.28
N ASP A 13 5.85 -4.76 1.66
CA ASP A 13 6.78 -4.81 2.78
C ASP A 13 7.92 -3.82 2.66
N PRO A 14 8.54 -3.64 1.47
CA PRO A 14 9.65 -2.69 1.37
C PRO A 14 9.21 -1.23 1.38
N VAL A 15 7.91 -0.98 1.33
CA VAL A 15 7.40 0.39 1.29
C VAL A 15 7.53 1.00 2.68
N GLN A 16 8.16 2.16 2.75
CA GLN A 16 8.27 2.92 3.98
C GLN A 16 7.66 4.29 3.77
N VAL A 17 6.92 4.74 4.76
CA VAL A 17 6.16 5.99 4.68
C VAL A 17 6.81 6.99 5.62
N MET A 18 7.00 8.21 5.13
CA MET A 18 7.53 9.28 5.95
C MET A 18 6.38 9.97 6.65
N VAL A 19 6.23 9.70 7.94
CA VAL A 19 5.16 10.28 8.76
C VAL A 19 5.74 10.70 10.11
N TYR A 20 5.18 11.73 10.65
CA TYR A 20 5.59 12.25 11.96
C TYR A 20 7.11 12.50 12.05
N GLY A 21 7.70 12.87 10.93
CA GLY A 21 9.13 13.14 10.88
C GLY A 21 10.00 11.90 10.91
N SER A 22 9.41 10.72 10.77
CA SER A 22 10.14 9.46 10.81
C SER A 22 9.70 8.56 9.69
N ARG A 23 10.58 7.67 9.28
CA ARG A 23 10.25 6.67 8.28
C ARG A 23 9.70 5.44 8.98
N MET A 24 8.52 5.02 8.59
CA MET A 24 7.83 3.90 9.22
C MET A 24 7.37 2.90 8.17
N PRO A 25 7.39 1.59 8.51
CA PRO A 25 6.83 0.60 7.59
C PRO A 25 5.35 0.90 7.34
N LEU A 26 4.88 0.55 6.16
CA LEU A 26 3.50 0.81 5.78
C LEU A 26 2.51 0.21 6.78
N ASN A 27 2.79 -0.98 7.27
CA ASN A 27 1.86 -1.66 8.18
C ASN A 27 1.79 -1.02 9.57
N GLN A 28 2.63 -0.03 9.84
CA GLN A 28 2.58 0.72 11.09
C GLN A 28 1.69 1.95 10.98
N VAL A 29 1.22 2.29 9.80
CA VAL A 29 0.37 3.45 9.58
C VAL A 29 -0.92 3.09 8.87
N ALA A 30 -1.05 1.85 8.43
CA ALA A 30 -2.21 1.42 7.68
C ALA A 30 -2.41 -0.08 7.82
N THR A 31 -3.61 -0.52 7.50
CA THR A 31 -3.92 -1.95 7.43
C THR A 31 -3.90 -2.36 5.97
N VAL A 32 -3.08 -3.34 5.65
CA VAL A 32 -2.96 -3.86 4.30
C VAL A 32 -3.72 -5.18 4.22
N SER A 33 -4.59 -5.29 3.23
CA SER A 33 -5.35 -6.51 3.01
C SER A 33 -5.45 -6.79 1.53
N VAL A 34 -5.82 -8.01 1.20
CA VAL A 34 -5.95 -8.44 -0.20
C VAL A 34 -7.36 -9.00 -0.36
N PRO A 35 -8.36 -8.13 -0.62
CA PRO A 35 -9.74 -8.60 -0.78
C PRO A 35 -9.93 -9.46 -2.01
N GLU A 36 -9.09 -9.27 -3.02
CA GLU A 36 -9.15 -10.04 -4.25
C GLU A 36 -7.74 -10.39 -4.68
N PRO A 37 -7.56 -11.48 -5.46
CA PRO A 37 -6.21 -11.91 -5.85
C PRO A 37 -5.40 -10.86 -6.61
N ARG A 38 -6.07 -9.89 -7.22
CA ARG A 38 -5.39 -8.84 -8.00
C ARG A 38 -5.68 -7.46 -7.47
N MET A 39 -5.99 -7.36 -6.19
CA MET A 39 -6.29 -6.08 -5.59
C MET A 39 -5.75 -6.04 -4.18
N ILE A 40 -4.94 -5.05 -3.89
CA ILE A 40 -4.47 -4.79 -2.53
C ILE A 40 -5.21 -3.57 -2.03
N SER A 41 -5.72 -3.66 -0.81
CA SER A 41 -6.40 -2.56 -0.16
C SER A 41 -5.56 -2.09 1.02
N VAL A 42 -5.27 -0.80 1.05
CA VAL A 42 -4.50 -0.20 2.12
C VAL A 42 -5.38 0.81 2.82
N GLN A 43 -5.81 0.47 4.03
CA GLN A 43 -6.64 1.38 4.81
C GLN A 43 -5.74 2.17 5.73
N VAL A 44 -5.60 3.45 5.46
CA VAL A 44 -4.75 4.34 6.25
C VAL A 44 -5.53 4.75 7.50
N TRP A 45 -4.88 4.60 8.66
CA TRP A 45 -5.55 4.86 9.94
C TRP A 45 -5.78 6.35 10.19
N ASP A 46 -4.89 7.19 9.67
CA ASP A 46 -4.98 8.63 9.85
C ASP A 46 -5.11 9.28 8.48
N ARG A 47 -6.22 10.01 8.29
CA ARG A 47 -6.48 10.65 7.01
C ARG A 47 -5.32 11.54 6.57
N SER A 48 -4.65 12.18 7.51
CA SER A 48 -3.55 13.08 7.16
C SER A 48 -2.34 12.33 6.61
N ASN A 49 -2.29 11.01 6.79
CA ASN A 49 -1.20 10.20 6.28
C ASN A 49 -1.48 9.61 4.90
N VAL A 50 -2.68 9.82 4.37
CA VAL A 50 -3.06 9.21 3.08
C VAL A 50 -2.12 9.68 1.97
N SER A 51 -1.84 10.98 1.92
CA SER A 51 -0.94 11.51 0.90
C SER A 51 0.45 10.93 1.02
N ALA A 52 0.95 10.77 2.24
CA ALA A 52 2.27 10.21 2.47
C ALA A 52 2.33 8.76 2.03
N VAL A 53 1.28 8.00 2.31
CA VAL A 53 1.21 6.59 1.91
C VAL A 53 1.13 6.49 0.39
N ASP A 54 0.28 7.30 -0.24
CA ASP A 54 0.17 7.31 -1.69
C ASP A 54 1.52 7.60 -2.33
N LYS A 55 2.19 8.63 -1.85
CA LYS A 55 3.49 9.02 -2.39
C LYS A 55 4.52 7.92 -2.19
N ALA A 56 4.53 7.30 -1.01
CA ALA A 56 5.48 6.24 -0.72
C ALA A 56 5.30 5.05 -1.66
N ILE A 57 4.05 4.68 -1.93
CA ILE A 57 3.77 3.57 -2.84
C ILE A 57 4.22 3.91 -4.25
N ARG A 58 3.96 5.12 -4.70
CA ARG A 58 4.38 5.53 -6.03
C ARG A 58 5.89 5.57 -6.15
N GLU A 59 6.56 6.04 -5.11
CA GLU A 59 8.02 6.15 -5.12
C GLU A 59 8.71 4.81 -4.96
N ALA A 60 8.01 3.83 -4.45
CA ALA A 60 8.57 2.48 -4.32
C ALA A 60 8.75 1.82 -5.67
N ASN A 61 8.17 2.40 -6.71
CA ASN A 61 8.34 1.93 -8.09
C ASN A 61 7.93 0.46 -8.26
N LEU A 62 6.77 0.14 -7.69
CA LEU A 62 6.23 -1.21 -7.76
C LEU A 62 5.43 -1.45 -9.04
N GLY A 63 5.31 -0.44 -9.89
CA GLY A 63 4.49 -0.54 -11.08
C GLY A 63 3.00 -0.52 -10.79
N LEU A 64 2.61 0.00 -9.63
CA LEU A 64 1.23 0.04 -9.22
C LEU A 64 0.74 1.48 -9.19
N ASN A 65 -0.53 1.66 -9.50
CA ASN A 65 -1.16 2.97 -9.48
C ASN A 65 -2.23 2.99 -8.39
N PRO A 66 -1.90 3.55 -7.22
CA PRO A 66 -2.89 3.59 -6.14
C PRO A 66 -4.07 4.48 -6.50
N ILE A 67 -5.25 4.02 -6.17
CA ILE A 67 -6.48 4.77 -6.36
C ILE A 67 -6.97 5.16 -4.98
N THR A 68 -7.01 6.46 -4.71
CA THR A 68 -7.42 6.97 -3.41
C THR A 68 -8.92 7.01 -3.32
N ASP A 69 -9.45 6.45 -2.23
CA ASP A 69 -10.88 6.45 -1.96
C ASP A 69 -11.05 6.75 -0.48
N GLY A 70 -11.19 8.05 -0.14
CA GLY A 70 -11.23 8.45 1.25
C GLY A 70 -9.92 8.15 1.96
N GLN A 71 -9.95 7.26 2.93
CA GLN A 71 -8.75 6.83 3.66
C GLN A 71 -8.23 5.49 3.17
N VAL A 72 -8.77 5.00 2.06
CA VAL A 72 -8.37 3.71 1.51
C VAL A 72 -7.68 3.93 0.17
N LEU A 73 -6.57 3.25 -0.01
CA LEU A 73 -5.86 3.23 -1.28
C LEU A 73 -6.02 1.84 -1.86
N ARG A 74 -6.48 1.79 -3.10
CA ARG A 74 -6.64 0.53 -3.80
C ARG A 74 -5.57 0.40 -4.85
N LEU A 75 -4.97 -0.78 -4.88
CA LEU A 75 -3.84 -1.04 -5.76
C LEU A 75 -4.18 -2.22 -6.67
N PRO A 76 -4.73 -1.93 -7.85
CA PRO A 76 -4.99 -3.02 -8.79
C PRO A 76 -3.68 -3.60 -9.27
N ILE A 77 -3.61 -4.92 -9.28
CA ILE A 77 -2.42 -5.64 -9.69
C ILE A 77 -2.61 -6.10 -11.13
N PRO A 78 -1.71 -5.77 -12.04
CA PRO A 78 -1.85 -6.22 -13.41
C PRO A 78 -1.72 -7.73 -13.50
N ALA A 79 -2.43 -8.28 -14.47
CA ALA A 79 -2.44 -9.72 -14.68
C ALA A 79 -1.09 -10.22 -15.20
#